data_9e270d6ff7fa92ea07c966839aeb44ed
#
_entry.id   9e270d6ff7fa92ea07c966839aeb44ed
#
_cell.length_a   1.000
_cell.length_b   1.000
_cell.length_c   1.000
_cell.angle_alpha   90.00
_cell.angle_beta   90.00
_cell.angle_gamma   90.00
#
_symmetry.space_group_name_H-M   'P 1'
#
loop_
_entity.id
_entity.type
_entity.pdbx_description
1 polymer ?
#
loop_
_entity_poly.entity_id
_entity_poly.type
_entity_poly.pdbx_seq_one_letter_code
_entity_poly.pdbx_strand_id
1 'polypeptide(L)'
;MLRVSEIIGNFDFGQTQRIVDSIKATNRLFLTGEGSSRIFPAKRLIASILGRGLNLMLATEGARQALEYDLSKWTVIGASNSGQTKELITLFQKLNTEKHTNLFGLTANAGTKLTEVADSVILSCGKENAVAATMSVVEQALIYQSIEVGLTDCGCGRVERKSEAGRLAAEVLAAEYDTELIKKIANAPVIYLAGRNNGVAEELALKANEITRKRSQYLEGTLVVHGIEEVMNPEDVVVLIEPFEQDAEFYKKNLVDGVGLTVLAISSKPTLFETISIPSLPRYNEYFQLLAGWNLLVQTGVACGIDIDKPKRARKVGNAF
;
A
#
# COMPACT_ATOMS: atom_id res chain seq x y z
N MET A 1 14.01 2.46 -5.26
CA MET A 1 13.22 3.10 -4.17
C MET A 1 13.36 4.63 -4.17
N LEU A 2 14.56 5.21 -4.28
CA LEU A 2 14.76 6.69 -4.27
C LEU A 2 13.93 7.46 -5.31
N ARG A 3 13.70 6.89 -6.51
CA ARG A 3 12.83 7.51 -7.54
C ARG A 3 11.37 7.70 -7.12
N VAL A 4 10.91 7.10 -6.02
CA VAL A 4 9.56 7.28 -5.50
C VAL A 4 9.31 8.73 -5.09
N SER A 5 10.31 9.39 -4.51
CA SER A 5 10.22 10.82 -4.14
C SER A 5 10.03 11.73 -5.36
N GLU A 6 10.69 11.41 -6.47
CA GLU A 6 10.53 12.12 -7.74
C GLU A 6 9.13 11.92 -8.34
N ILE A 7 8.60 10.69 -8.26
CA ILE A 7 7.23 10.36 -8.70
C ILE A 7 6.22 11.18 -7.90
N ILE A 8 6.33 11.21 -6.57
CA ILE A 8 5.45 12.02 -5.71
C ILE A 8 5.54 13.51 -6.06
N GLY A 9 6.78 14.03 -6.19
CA GLY A 9 7.02 15.46 -6.40
C GLY A 9 6.56 15.98 -7.75
N ASN A 10 6.55 15.13 -8.78
CA ASN A 10 6.25 15.51 -10.17
C ASN A 10 4.91 14.97 -10.69
N PHE A 11 4.13 14.25 -9.86
CA PHE A 11 2.92 13.59 -10.31
C PHE A 11 1.92 14.55 -10.96
N ASP A 12 1.34 14.14 -12.11
CA ASP A 12 0.27 14.85 -12.79
C ASP A 12 -1.10 14.31 -12.37
N PHE A 13 -1.89 15.15 -11.72
CA PHE A 13 -3.22 14.81 -11.22
C PHE A 13 -4.34 14.96 -12.28
N GLY A 14 -4.01 15.30 -13.55
CA GLY A 14 -5.01 15.59 -14.60
C GLY A 14 -5.56 14.37 -15.35
N GLN A 15 -5.04 13.16 -15.11
CA GLN A 15 -5.23 12.03 -16.04
C GLN A 15 -6.49 11.18 -15.81
N THR A 16 -7.34 11.50 -14.82
CA THR A 16 -8.37 10.57 -14.33
C THR A 16 -9.81 10.97 -14.63
N GLN A 17 -10.05 12.01 -15.44
CA GLN A 17 -11.40 12.57 -15.61
C GLN A 17 -12.42 11.53 -16.10
N ARG A 18 -12.08 10.69 -17.08
CA ARG A 18 -12.99 9.65 -17.58
C ARG A 18 -13.38 8.63 -16.50
N ILE A 19 -12.44 8.29 -15.62
CA ILE A 19 -12.69 7.39 -14.49
C ILE A 19 -13.64 8.07 -13.50
N VAL A 20 -13.38 9.33 -13.17
CA VAL A 20 -14.23 10.15 -12.28
C VAL A 20 -15.66 10.24 -12.81
N ASP A 21 -15.84 10.51 -14.09
CA ASP A 21 -17.16 10.61 -14.73
C ASP A 21 -17.92 9.27 -14.66
N SER A 22 -17.22 8.15 -14.91
CA SER A 22 -17.78 6.82 -14.77
C SER A 22 -18.21 6.51 -13.32
N ILE A 23 -17.36 6.87 -12.34
CA ILE A 23 -17.71 6.68 -10.92
C ILE A 23 -18.92 7.53 -10.52
N LYS A 24 -18.98 8.79 -10.95
CA LYS A 24 -20.14 9.67 -10.70
C LYS A 24 -21.43 9.09 -11.30
N ALA A 25 -21.36 8.46 -12.47
CA ALA A 25 -22.51 7.86 -13.13
C ALA A 25 -22.99 6.57 -12.43
N THR A 26 -22.09 5.72 -11.96
CA THR A 26 -22.43 4.44 -11.34
C THR A 26 -22.68 4.54 -9.82
N ASN A 27 -22.09 5.53 -9.17
CA ASN A 27 -21.96 5.69 -7.72
C ASN A 27 -21.42 4.42 -7.01
N ARG A 28 -20.61 3.61 -7.72
CA ARG A 28 -20.05 2.36 -7.27
C ARG A 28 -18.64 2.19 -7.83
N LEU A 29 -17.68 1.95 -6.96
CA LEU A 29 -16.29 1.75 -7.34
C LEU A 29 -15.77 0.43 -6.78
N PHE A 30 -15.37 -0.46 -7.67
CA PHE A 30 -14.69 -1.71 -7.35
C PHE A 30 -13.22 -1.63 -7.77
N LEU A 31 -12.33 -1.84 -6.80
CA LEU A 31 -10.89 -1.80 -7.00
C LEU A 31 -10.32 -3.21 -6.93
N THR A 32 -9.54 -3.62 -7.93
CA THR A 32 -9.00 -4.97 -7.97
C THR A 32 -7.56 -5.03 -8.50
N GLY A 33 -6.92 -6.14 -8.26
CA GLY A 33 -5.54 -6.46 -8.60
C GLY A 33 -5.05 -7.59 -7.72
N GLU A 34 -3.77 -7.90 -7.79
CA GLU A 34 -3.15 -8.92 -6.94
C GLU A 34 -1.99 -8.31 -6.13
N GLY A 35 -1.89 -8.71 -4.86
CA GLY A 35 -0.83 -8.26 -3.96
C GLY A 35 -0.74 -6.73 -3.84
N SER A 36 0.45 -6.18 -3.96
CA SER A 36 0.74 -4.75 -3.79
C SER A 36 -0.05 -3.82 -4.72
N SER A 37 -0.46 -4.30 -5.89
CA SER A 37 -1.30 -3.51 -6.81
C SER A 37 -2.71 -3.25 -6.28
N ARG A 38 -3.12 -3.95 -5.22
CA ARG A 38 -4.42 -3.76 -4.57
C ARG A 38 -4.31 -3.26 -3.13
N ILE A 39 -3.31 -3.75 -2.37
CA ILE A 39 -3.27 -3.55 -0.92
C ILE A 39 -3.24 -2.06 -0.56
N PHE A 40 -2.09 -1.41 -0.67
CA PHE A 40 -1.97 -0.01 -0.28
C PHE A 40 -2.80 0.94 -1.15
N PRO A 41 -2.74 0.89 -2.50
CA PRO A 41 -3.44 1.86 -3.31
C PRO A 41 -4.95 1.87 -3.09
N ALA A 42 -5.59 0.69 -3.11
CA ALA A 42 -7.04 0.59 -3.00
C ALA A 42 -7.54 0.87 -1.58
N LYS A 43 -6.92 0.28 -0.57
CA LYS A 43 -7.35 0.46 0.83
C LYS A 43 -7.14 1.89 1.30
N ARG A 44 -6.07 2.56 0.87
CA ARG A 44 -5.86 3.98 1.14
C ARG A 44 -6.98 4.85 0.57
N LEU A 45 -7.35 4.63 -0.70
CA LEU A 45 -8.47 5.37 -1.30
C LEU A 45 -9.78 5.13 -0.53
N ILE A 46 -10.11 3.88 -0.21
CA ILE A 46 -11.33 3.54 0.54
C ILE A 46 -11.33 4.24 1.90
N ALA A 47 -10.24 4.14 2.66
CA ALA A 47 -10.12 4.79 3.96
C ALA A 47 -10.28 6.32 3.86
N SER A 48 -9.69 6.95 2.84
CA SER A 48 -9.78 8.39 2.63
C SER A 48 -11.21 8.84 2.27
N ILE A 49 -11.89 8.12 1.38
CA ILE A 49 -13.28 8.42 0.98
C ILE A 49 -14.23 8.26 2.18
N LEU A 50 -14.10 7.16 2.94
CA LEU A 50 -14.89 6.93 4.13
C LEU A 50 -14.64 8.00 5.21
N GLY A 51 -13.37 8.37 5.43
CA GLY A 51 -13.00 9.42 6.38
C GLY A 51 -13.55 10.81 6.02
N ARG A 52 -13.89 11.03 4.75
CA ARG A 52 -14.55 12.28 4.26
C ARG A 52 -16.07 12.19 4.23
N GLY A 53 -16.65 11.04 4.52
CA GLY A 53 -18.10 10.85 4.48
C GLY A 53 -18.70 10.96 3.08
N LEU A 54 -17.94 10.67 2.01
CA LEU A 54 -18.49 10.68 0.65
C LEU A 54 -19.45 9.51 0.46
N ASN A 55 -20.62 9.79 -0.11
CA ASN A 55 -21.64 8.79 -0.38
C ASN A 55 -21.31 8.01 -1.67
N LEU A 56 -20.41 7.04 -1.56
CA LEU A 56 -19.96 6.19 -2.65
C LEU A 56 -19.88 4.74 -2.17
N MET A 57 -20.45 3.80 -2.89
CA MET A 57 -20.26 2.39 -2.62
C MET A 57 -18.87 1.95 -3.06
N LEU A 58 -18.10 1.38 -2.13
CA LEU A 58 -16.70 1.01 -2.34
C LEU A 58 -16.47 -0.45 -1.98
N ALA A 59 -15.71 -1.16 -2.83
CA ALA A 59 -15.25 -2.50 -2.51
C ALA A 59 -13.86 -2.76 -3.12
N THR A 60 -13.11 -3.68 -2.51
CA THR A 60 -11.85 -4.18 -3.06
C THR A 60 -11.68 -5.66 -2.75
N GLU A 61 -11.36 -6.42 -3.77
CA GLU A 61 -11.03 -7.85 -3.68
C GLU A 61 -9.99 -8.24 -4.73
N GLY A 62 -9.33 -9.39 -4.50
CA GLY A 62 -8.48 -10.01 -5.51
C GLY A 62 -9.28 -10.37 -6.77
N ALA A 63 -8.67 -10.23 -7.93
CA ALA A 63 -9.34 -10.43 -9.21
C ALA A 63 -9.90 -11.86 -9.36
N ARG A 64 -9.24 -12.85 -8.74
CA ARG A 64 -9.72 -14.23 -8.77
C ARG A 64 -11.07 -14.40 -8.07
N GLN A 65 -11.22 -13.82 -6.87
CA GLN A 65 -12.48 -13.87 -6.12
C GLN A 65 -13.54 -12.99 -6.77
N ALA A 66 -13.15 -11.86 -7.36
CA ALA A 66 -14.06 -10.95 -8.05
C ALA A 66 -14.82 -11.60 -9.24
N LEU A 67 -14.32 -12.72 -9.77
CA LEU A 67 -15.06 -13.53 -10.77
C LEU A 67 -16.39 -14.09 -10.26
N GLU A 68 -16.59 -14.15 -8.95
CA GLU A 68 -17.80 -14.67 -8.30
C GLU A 68 -18.85 -13.58 -8.05
N TYR A 69 -18.51 -12.30 -8.33
CA TYR A 69 -19.36 -11.15 -8.01
C TYR A 69 -20.11 -10.62 -9.23
N ASP A 70 -21.31 -10.10 -9.00
CA ASP A 70 -22.01 -9.28 -9.99
C ASP A 70 -21.46 -7.84 -9.96
N LEU A 71 -20.60 -7.54 -10.90
CA LEU A 71 -19.99 -6.22 -11.08
C LEU A 71 -20.65 -5.38 -12.17
N SER A 72 -21.79 -5.81 -12.73
CA SER A 72 -22.44 -5.19 -13.89
C SER A 72 -22.78 -3.71 -13.72
N LYS A 73 -22.95 -3.24 -12.48
CA LYS A 73 -23.29 -1.85 -12.13
C LYS A 73 -22.13 -1.06 -11.52
N TRP A 74 -20.92 -1.57 -11.57
CA TRP A 74 -19.77 -0.96 -10.94
C TRP A 74 -18.85 -0.27 -11.97
N THR A 75 -18.19 0.79 -11.57
CA THR A 75 -16.94 1.19 -12.21
C THR A 75 -15.85 0.29 -11.63
N VAL A 76 -15.19 -0.47 -12.48
CA VAL A 76 -14.15 -1.42 -12.08
C VAL A 76 -12.78 -0.90 -12.51
N ILE A 77 -11.87 -0.76 -11.54
CA ILE A 77 -10.48 -0.41 -11.81
C ILE A 77 -9.60 -1.59 -11.42
N GLY A 78 -8.87 -2.12 -12.39
CA GLY A 78 -7.92 -3.20 -12.19
C GLY A 78 -6.48 -2.73 -12.34
N ALA A 79 -5.64 -3.01 -11.34
CA ALA A 79 -4.25 -2.60 -11.33
C ALA A 79 -3.30 -3.79 -11.50
N SER A 80 -2.33 -3.66 -12.42
CA SER A 80 -1.27 -4.63 -12.64
C SER A 80 -0.03 -3.94 -13.19
N ASN A 81 1.06 -3.90 -12.44
CA ASN A 81 2.29 -3.28 -12.92
C ASN A 81 2.74 -3.87 -14.28
N SER A 82 2.75 -5.20 -14.41
CA SER A 82 3.14 -5.89 -15.64
C SER A 82 2.11 -5.78 -16.78
N GLY A 83 0.85 -5.51 -16.45
CA GLY A 83 -0.28 -5.62 -17.38
C GLY A 83 -0.55 -7.04 -17.89
N GLN A 84 0.02 -8.09 -17.21
CA GLN A 84 -0.03 -9.49 -17.61
C GLN A 84 -0.61 -10.41 -16.52
N THR A 85 -1.12 -9.87 -15.42
CA THR A 85 -1.65 -10.66 -14.30
C THR A 85 -2.86 -11.46 -14.76
N LYS A 86 -2.73 -12.78 -14.77
CA LYS A 86 -3.71 -13.70 -15.35
C LYS A 86 -5.11 -13.56 -14.75
N GLU A 87 -5.19 -13.47 -13.44
CA GLU A 87 -6.44 -13.33 -12.69
C GLU A 87 -7.20 -12.08 -13.12
N LEU A 88 -6.51 -10.96 -13.21
CA LEU A 88 -7.10 -9.68 -13.62
C LEU A 88 -7.57 -9.70 -15.07
N ILE A 89 -6.75 -10.24 -15.97
CA ILE A 89 -7.11 -10.35 -17.40
C ILE A 89 -8.32 -11.26 -17.57
N THR A 90 -8.35 -12.40 -16.88
CA THR A 90 -9.49 -13.33 -16.92
C THR A 90 -10.79 -12.65 -16.45
N LEU A 91 -10.72 -11.86 -15.36
CA LEU A 91 -11.87 -11.09 -14.88
C LEU A 91 -12.34 -10.08 -15.95
N PHE A 92 -11.43 -9.32 -16.53
CA PHE A 92 -11.79 -8.29 -17.52
C PHE A 92 -12.31 -8.88 -18.83
N GLN A 93 -11.78 -10.03 -19.26
CA GLN A 93 -12.30 -10.78 -20.40
C GLN A 93 -13.75 -11.25 -20.15
N LYS A 94 -14.04 -11.78 -18.95
CA LYS A 94 -15.41 -12.14 -18.54
C LYS A 94 -16.34 -10.92 -18.61
N LEU A 95 -15.96 -9.82 -17.97
CA LEU A 95 -16.78 -8.60 -17.95
C LEU A 95 -16.99 -8.00 -19.35
N ASN A 96 -15.99 -8.07 -20.24
CA ASN A 96 -16.15 -7.67 -21.64
C ASN A 96 -17.12 -8.57 -22.39
N THR A 97 -17.11 -9.89 -22.16
CA THR A 97 -18.10 -10.82 -22.73
C THR A 97 -19.51 -10.47 -22.27
N GLU A 98 -19.67 -9.99 -21.05
CA GLU A 98 -20.91 -9.51 -20.46
C GLU A 98 -21.27 -8.06 -20.91
N LYS A 99 -20.49 -7.48 -21.83
CA LYS A 99 -20.65 -6.12 -22.38
C LYS A 99 -20.54 -5.01 -21.33
N HIS A 100 -19.70 -5.21 -20.34
CA HIS A 100 -19.42 -4.20 -19.33
C HIS A 100 -18.67 -3.00 -19.94
N THR A 101 -19.08 -1.75 -19.63
CA THR A 101 -18.56 -0.54 -20.28
C THR A 101 -17.66 0.34 -19.40
N ASN A 102 -17.58 0.05 -18.10
CA ASN A 102 -16.88 0.88 -17.12
C ASN A 102 -15.65 0.15 -16.56
N LEU A 103 -14.75 -0.31 -17.45
CA LEU A 103 -13.54 -1.05 -17.13
C LEU A 103 -12.30 -0.19 -17.35
N PHE A 104 -11.52 0.02 -16.30
CA PHE A 104 -10.29 0.80 -16.35
C PHE A 104 -9.11 -0.01 -15.87
N GLY A 105 -7.97 0.12 -16.57
CA GLY A 105 -6.71 -0.53 -16.21
C GLY A 105 -5.68 0.47 -15.67
N LEU A 106 -4.84 0.04 -14.73
CA LEU A 106 -3.62 0.76 -14.35
C LEU A 106 -2.43 -0.16 -14.57
N THR A 107 -1.51 0.23 -15.45
CA THR A 107 -0.30 -0.57 -15.75
C THR A 107 0.91 0.30 -16.03
N ALA A 108 2.12 -0.18 -15.73
CA ALA A 108 3.36 0.49 -16.09
C ALA A 108 3.85 0.17 -17.53
N ASN A 109 3.13 -0.70 -18.25
CA ASN A 109 3.57 -1.19 -19.56
C ASN A 109 2.46 -1.05 -20.59
N ALA A 110 2.69 -0.23 -21.61
CA ALA A 110 1.81 -0.12 -22.77
C ALA A 110 1.86 -1.40 -23.63
N GLY A 111 0.80 -1.64 -24.41
CA GLY A 111 0.73 -2.76 -25.35
C GLY A 111 0.67 -4.14 -24.67
N THR A 112 0.12 -4.19 -23.46
CA THR A 112 -0.03 -5.43 -22.69
C THR A 112 -1.48 -5.94 -22.75
N LYS A 113 -1.70 -7.17 -22.29
CA LYS A 113 -3.05 -7.78 -22.25
C LYS A 113 -4.07 -6.92 -21.52
N LEU A 114 -3.68 -6.22 -20.46
CA LEU A 114 -4.59 -5.32 -19.74
C LEU A 114 -5.04 -4.15 -20.62
N THR A 115 -4.13 -3.59 -21.43
CA THR A 115 -4.46 -2.49 -22.35
C THR A 115 -5.32 -2.91 -23.54
N GLU A 116 -5.40 -4.20 -23.83
CA GLU A 116 -6.30 -4.75 -24.87
C GLU A 116 -7.74 -4.90 -24.34
N VAL A 117 -7.92 -5.10 -23.03
CA VAL A 117 -9.21 -5.44 -22.43
C VAL A 117 -9.83 -4.33 -21.57
N ALA A 118 -9.12 -3.22 -21.38
CA ALA A 118 -9.59 -2.09 -20.57
C ALA A 118 -9.04 -0.75 -21.09
N ASP A 119 -9.79 0.33 -20.85
CA ASP A 119 -9.28 1.69 -20.99
C ASP A 119 -8.22 1.94 -19.89
N SER A 120 -6.96 2.03 -20.30
CA SER A 120 -5.86 1.94 -19.35
C SER A 120 -5.07 3.24 -19.23
N VAL A 121 -4.76 3.61 -17.97
CA VAL A 121 -3.76 4.63 -17.62
C VAL A 121 -2.39 3.96 -17.54
N ILE A 122 -1.43 4.52 -18.27
CA ILE A 122 -0.05 4.04 -18.27
C ILE A 122 0.75 4.81 -17.22
N LEU A 123 1.29 4.07 -16.23
CA LEU A 123 2.11 4.65 -15.17
C LEU A 123 3.46 5.12 -15.73
N SER A 124 3.95 6.25 -15.24
CA SER A 124 5.23 6.85 -15.67
C SER A 124 6.46 6.17 -15.09
N CYS A 125 6.30 5.42 -13.99
CA CYS A 125 7.41 4.73 -13.31
C CYS A 125 8.11 3.68 -14.18
N GLY A 126 7.41 3.16 -15.18
CA GLY A 126 7.92 2.11 -16.06
C GLY A 126 8.07 0.76 -15.35
N LYS A 127 8.80 -0.14 -16.01
CA LYS A 127 9.02 -1.50 -15.51
C LYS A 127 9.93 -1.51 -14.29
N GLU A 128 9.47 -2.17 -13.22
CA GLU A 128 10.30 -2.50 -12.05
C GLU A 128 10.91 -3.89 -12.19
N ASN A 129 12.20 -4.02 -11.91
CA ASN A 129 12.93 -5.28 -12.04
C ASN A 129 12.92 -6.11 -10.75
N ALA A 130 12.99 -5.46 -9.58
CA ALA A 130 12.91 -6.14 -8.29
C ALA A 130 11.55 -6.80 -8.06
N VAL A 131 11.50 -7.88 -7.28
CA VAL A 131 10.24 -8.54 -6.92
C VAL A 131 9.38 -7.60 -6.08
N ALA A 132 9.98 -6.96 -5.08
CA ALA A 132 9.29 -5.98 -4.25
C ALA A 132 8.93 -4.74 -5.08
N ALA A 133 7.67 -4.59 -5.43
CA ALA A 133 7.17 -3.41 -6.12
C ALA A 133 7.13 -2.22 -5.16
N THR A 134 7.56 -1.05 -5.63
CA THR A 134 7.60 0.20 -4.85
C THR A 134 7.09 1.38 -5.65
N MET A 135 7.70 1.71 -6.77
CA MET A 135 7.34 2.87 -7.60
C MET A 135 5.91 2.76 -8.12
N SER A 136 5.55 1.62 -8.69
CA SER A 136 4.20 1.40 -9.22
C SER A 136 3.12 1.40 -8.14
N VAL A 137 3.43 0.94 -6.93
CA VAL A 137 2.50 0.98 -5.79
C VAL A 137 2.17 2.42 -5.42
N VAL A 138 3.19 3.27 -5.30
CA VAL A 138 3.00 4.68 -5.00
C VAL A 138 2.28 5.40 -6.13
N GLU A 139 2.66 5.17 -7.38
CA GLU A 139 2.02 5.85 -8.51
C GLU A 139 0.55 5.43 -8.71
N GLN A 140 0.21 4.15 -8.51
CA GLN A 140 -1.18 3.69 -8.47
C GLN A 140 -1.98 4.39 -7.37
N ALA A 141 -1.39 4.56 -6.18
CA ALA A 141 -2.02 5.28 -5.08
C ALA A 141 -2.23 6.77 -5.40
N LEU A 142 -1.29 7.40 -6.11
CA LEU A 142 -1.42 8.79 -6.58
C LEU A 142 -2.51 8.92 -7.67
N ILE A 143 -2.65 7.95 -8.58
CA ILE A 143 -3.79 7.90 -9.52
C ILE A 143 -5.11 7.83 -8.75
N TYR A 144 -5.20 6.97 -7.73
CA TYR A 144 -6.40 6.89 -6.90
C TYR A 144 -6.64 8.17 -6.09
N GLN A 145 -5.60 8.84 -5.63
CA GLN A 145 -5.72 10.17 -5.02
C GLN A 145 -6.22 11.22 -6.01
N SER A 146 -5.82 11.15 -7.28
CA SER A 146 -6.35 12.02 -8.34
C SER A 146 -7.84 11.78 -8.57
N ILE A 147 -8.29 10.51 -8.55
CA ILE A 147 -9.72 10.18 -8.62
C ILE A 147 -10.47 10.78 -7.43
N GLU A 148 -9.96 10.63 -6.21
CA GLU A 148 -10.53 11.22 -5.00
C GLU A 148 -10.70 12.74 -5.14
N VAL A 149 -9.69 13.43 -5.65
CA VAL A 149 -9.73 14.87 -5.91
C VAL A 149 -10.87 15.22 -6.89
N GLY A 150 -11.00 14.48 -7.98
CA GLY A 150 -12.06 14.69 -8.97
C GLY A 150 -13.47 14.38 -8.47
N LEU A 151 -13.62 13.47 -7.49
CA LEU A 151 -14.90 13.15 -6.87
C LEU A 151 -15.38 14.21 -5.87
N THR A 152 -14.46 14.96 -5.26
CA THR A 152 -14.79 15.92 -4.21
C THR A 152 -15.24 17.29 -4.74
N ASP A 153 -15.21 17.53 -6.05
CA ASP A 153 -15.53 18.81 -6.73
C ASP A 153 -14.92 20.07 -6.07
N CYS A 154 -14.05 19.88 -5.12
CA CYS A 154 -13.31 20.97 -4.52
C CYS A 154 -12.27 21.45 -5.53
N GLY A 155 -12.50 22.58 -6.18
CA GLY A 155 -11.45 23.33 -6.87
C GLY A 155 -10.24 23.67 -5.97
N CYS A 156 -10.38 23.46 -4.65
CA CYS A 156 -9.35 23.39 -3.63
C CYS A 156 -8.60 22.03 -3.60
N GLY A 157 -8.92 21.13 -4.52
CA GLY A 157 -8.19 19.87 -4.73
C GLY A 157 -6.82 20.06 -5.34
N ARG A 158 -6.27 21.27 -5.31
CA ARG A 158 -4.87 21.49 -5.59
C ARG A 158 -4.06 20.64 -4.66
N VAL A 159 -3.38 19.68 -5.25
CA VAL A 159 -2.30 18.94 -4.58
C VAL A 159 -1.09 19.88 -4.55
N GLU A 160 -1.31 21.04 -3.90
CA GLU A 160 -0.44 22.22 -3.93
C GLU A 160 0.93 21.93 -3.34
N ARG A 161 1.07 20.85 -2.57
CA ARG A 161 2.31 20.54 -1.85
C ARG A 161 3.03 19.30 -2.36
N LYS A 162 2.80 18.88 -3.61
CA LYS A 162 3.46 17.67 -4.15
C LYS A 162 4.98 17.78 -4.17
N SER A 163 5.52 18.93 -4.54
CA SER A 163 6.97 19.15 -4.53
C SER A 163 7.57 19.06 -3.13
N GLU A 164 6.85 19.60 -2.13
CA GLU A 164 7.21 19.44 -0.72
C GLU A 164 7.08 17.99 -0.27
N ALA A 165 6.01 17.30 -0.66
CA ALA A 165 5.83 15.89 -0.36
C ALA A 165 6.97 15.04 -0.97
N GLY A 166 7.40 15.34 -2.19
CA GLY A 166 8.55 14.69 -2.82
C GLY A 166 9.85 14.92 -2.06
N ARG A 167 10.11 16.16 -1.61
CA ARG A 167 11.29 16.47 -0.78
C ARG A 167 11.25 15.72 0.56
N LEU A 168 10.13 15.76 1.27
CA LEU A 168 9.95 15.03 2.53
C LEU A 168 10.06 13.52 2.35
N ALA A 169 9.52 12.98 1.26
CA ALA A 169 9.67 11.57 0.91
C ALA A 169 11.14 11.17 0.70
N ALA A 170 11.94 12.04 0.08
CA ALA A 170 13.37 11.80 -0.08
C ALA A 170 14.10 11.76 1.28
N GLU A 171 13.75 12.66 2.20
CA GLU A 171 14.30 12.66 3.56
C GLU A 171 13.97 11.40 4.33
N VAL A 172 12.70 10.94 4.27
CA VAL A 172 12.26 9.68 4.89
C VAL A 172 13.03 8.47 4.33
N LEU A 173 13.24 8.44 3.02
CA LEU A 173 13.96 7.34 2.36
C LEU A 173 15.47 7.36 2.62
N ALA A 174 16.03 8.52 2.94
CA ALA A 174 17.47 8.68 3.25
C ALA A 174 17.77 8.52 4.76
N ALA A 175 16.75 8.36 5.61
CA ALA A 175 16.94 8.22 7.04
C ALA A 175 17.72 6.93 7.37
N GLU A 176 18.71 7.05 8.22
CA GLU A 176 19.42 5.92 8.81
C GLU A 176 18.82 5.62 10.19
N TYR A 177 18.60 4.33 10.49
CA TYR A 177 18.06 3.88 11.74
C TYR A 177 19.14 3.31 12.65
N ASP A 178 18.88 3.30 13.95
CA ASP A 178 19.80 2.78 14.95
C ASP A 178 20.19 1.33 14.62
N THR A 179 21.50 1.04 14.67
CA THR A 179 22.04 -0.26 14.30
C THR A 179 21.56 -1.37 15.23
N GLU A 180 21.35 -1.08 16.51
CA GLU A 180 20.88 -2.08 17.48
C GLU A 180 19.39 -2.37 17.25
N LEU A 181 18.60 -1.37 16.89
CA LEU A 181 17.21 -1.57 16.45
C LEU A 181 17.16 -2.47 15.22
N ILE A 182 17.95 -2.17 14.19
CA ILE A 182 18.02 -2.98 12.96
C ILE A 182 18.43 -4.42 13.29
N LYS A 183 19.41 -4.64 14.17
CA LYS A 183 19.82 -5.98 14.60
C LYS A 183 18.71 -6.73 15.34
N LYS A 184 17.96 -6.05 16.20
CA LYS A 184 16.80 -6.66 16.88
C LYS A 184 15.78 -7.17 15.88
N ILE A 185 15.39 -6.32 14.91
CA ILE A 185 14.43 -6.72 13.86
C ILE A 185 15.03 -7.82 12.97
N ALA A 186 16.32 -7.75 12.64
CA ALA A 186 17.01 -8.76 11.84
C ALA A 186 17.09 -10.13 12.56
N ASN A 187 17.10 -10.17 13.87
CA ASN A 187 17.12 -11.40 14.66
C ASN A 187 15.71 -11.91 15.01
N ALA A 188 14.69 -11.07 14.95
CA ALA A 188 13.32 -11.46 15.31
C ALA A 188 12.82 -12.62 14.45
N PRO A 189 12.21 -13.67 15.07
CA PRO A 189 11.56 -14.76 14.34
C PRO A 189 10.36 -14.30 13.50
N VAL A 190 9.56 -13.40 14.06
CA VAL A 190 8.36 -12.84 13.42
C VAL A 190 8.36 -11.32 13.55
N ILE A 191 7.92 -10.64 12.48
CA ILE A 191 7.66 -9.20 12.47
C ILE A 191 6.15 -8.99 12.34
N TYR A 192 5.52 -8.46 13.37
CA TYR A 192 4.12 -8.07 13.33
C TYR A 192 4.00 -6.60 12.91
N LEU A 193 3.17 -6.32 11.93
CA LEU A 193 2.89 -4.97 11.43
C LEU A 193 1.45 -4.63 11.82
N ALA A 194 1.25 -3.70 12.73
CA ALA A 194 -0.07 -3.36 13.22
C ALA A 194 -0.43 -1.91 12.86
N GLY A 195 -1.65 -1.68 12.43
CA GLY A 195 -2.11 -0.36 12.04
C GLY A 195 -3.52 -0.35 11.45
N ARG A 196 -3.94 0.81 10.99
CA ARG A 196 -5.26 0.99 10.36
C ARG A 196 -5.41 0.19 9.10
N ASN A 197 -6.65 -0.18 8.76
CA ASN A 197 -6.97 -0.85 7.49
C ASN A 197 -6.95 0.14 6.29
N ASN A 198 -5.87 0.90 6.18
CA ASN A 198 -5.60 1.82 5.07
C ASN A 198 -4.53 1.29 4.11
N GLY A 199 -4.16 0.02 4.27
CA GLY A 199 -3.23 -0.68 3.41
C GLY A 199 -1.75 -0.50 3.77
N VAL A 200 -1.36 0.43 4.66
CA VAL A 200 0.06 0.66 4.98
C VAL A 200 0.66 -0.54 5.70
N ALA A 201 0.13 -0.91 6.87
CA ALA A 201 0.67 -2.02 7.66
C ALA A 201 0.58 -3.37 6.91
N GLU A 202 -0.50 -3.58 6.15
CA GLU A 202 -0.66 -4.79 5.33
C GLU A 202 0.37 -4.88 4.20
N GLU A 203 0.61 -3.77 3.48
CA GLU A 203 1.64 -3.70 2.45
C GLU A 203 3.05 -3.89 3.04
N LEU A 204 3.31 -3.32 4.21
CA LEU A 204 4.57 -3.52 4.92
C LEU A 204 4.76 -4.97 5.35
N ALA A 205 3.70 -5.69 5.76
CA ALA A 205 3.79 -7.11 6.08
C ALA A 205 4.14 -7.94 4.84
N LEU A 206 3.52 -7.66 3.69
CA LEU A 206 3.91 -8.31 2.44
C LEU A 206 5.38 -8.02 2.10
N LYS A 207 5.81 -6.76 2.20
CA LYS A 207 7.20 -6.37 1.91
C LYS A 207 8.20 -6.95 2.91
N ALA A 208 7.84 -7.12 4.18
CA ALA A 208 8.71 -7.80 5.15
C ALA A 208 9.02 -9.23 4.70
N ASN A 209 8.03 -10.00 4.21
CA ASN A 209 8.27 -11.32 3.64
C ASN A 209 9.19 -11.28 2.40
N GLU A 210 9.00 -10.29 1.51
CA GLU A 210 9.74 -10.20 0.25
C GLU A 210 11.18 -9.72 0.46
N ILE A 211 11.40 -8.70 1.29
CA ILE A 211 12.67 -7.98 1.46
C ILE A 211 13.52 -8.66 2.53
N THR A 212 12.95 -8.98 3.70
CA THR A 212 13.70 -9.55 4.83
C THR A 212 13.67 -11.08 4.86
N ARG A 213 12.78 -11.71 4.08
CA ARG A 213 12.51 -13.17 4.08
C ARG A 213 12.15 -13.72 5.45
N LYS A 214 11.68 -12.85 6.34
CA LYS A 214 11.16 -13.21 7.66
C LYS A 214 9.66 -13.46 7.60
N ARG A 215 9.15 -14.24 8.53
CA ARG A 215 7.70 -14.32 8.72
C ARG A 215 7.20 -12.97 9.17
N SER A 216 6.13 -12.51 8.56
CA SER A 216 5.45 -11.30 9.01
C SER A 216 3.95 -11.46 8.93
N GLN A 217 3.25 -10.75 9.80
CA GLN A 217 1.80 -10.76 9.89
C GLN A 217 1.27 -9.33 10.01
N TYR A 218 0.25 -9.02 9.23
CA TYR A 218 -0.54 -7.81 9.38
C TYR A 218 -1.61 -8.00 10.44
N LEU A 219 -1.76 -7.01 11.33
CA LEU A 219 -2.77 -6.96 12.38
C LEU A 219 -3.53 -5.64 12.27
N GLU A 220 -4.81 -5.73 11.94
CA GLU A 220 -5.66 -4.56 11.75
C GLU A 220 -6.02 -3.89 13.08
N GLY A 221 -5.90 -2.57 13.13
CA GLY A 221 -6.35 -1.77 14.25
C GLY A 221 -5.73 -2.19 15.58
N THR A 222 -6.58 -2.57 16.52
CA THR A 222 -6.18 -3.05 17.85
C THR A 222 -6.05 -4.57 17.94
N LEU A 223 -6.18 -5.30 16.82
CA LEU A 223 -6.11 -6.78 16.82
C LEU A 223 -4.81 -7.32 17.43
N VAL A 224 -3.75 -6.51 17.43
CA VAL A 224 -2.46 -6.85 18.04
C VAL A 224 -2.54 -7.13 19.56
N VAL A 225 -3.65 -6.76 20.21
CA VAL A 225 -3.92 -6.98 21.64
C VAL A 225 -5.31 -7.62 21.86
N HIS A 226 -5.74 -8.43 20.90
CA HIS A 226 -7.02 -9.16 20.96
C HIS A 226 -6.83 -10.66 20.71
N GLY A 227 -5.95 -11.30 21.48
CA GLY A 227 -5.74 -12.74 21.51
C GLY A 227 -4.53 -13.23 20.70
N ILE A 228 -3.97 -12.43 19.79
CA ILE A 228 -2.79 -12.82 19.03
C ILE A 228 -1.52 -12.84 19.92
N GLU A 229 -1.51 -12.10 21.00
CA GLU A 229 -0.44 -12.08 21.99
C GLU A 229 -0.16 -13.45 22.62
N GLU A 230 -1.12 -14.38 22.58
CA GLU A 230 -0.95 -15.76 23.05
C GLU A 230 0.10 -16.57 22.26
N VAL A 231 0.41 -16.17 21.04
CA VAL A 231 1.40 -16.83 20.17
C VAL A 231 2.66 -16.01 19.96
N MET A 232 2.73 -14.80 20.53
CA MET A 232 3.90 -13.93 20.45
C MET A 232 4.96 -14.33 21.48
N ASN A 233 6.22 -14.16 21.11
CA ASN A 233 7.37 -14.45 21.98
C ASN A 233 8.21 -13.19 22.19
N PRO A 234 8.97 -13.07 23.30
CA PRO A 234 9.79 -11.89 23.59
C PRO A 234 10.79 -11.52 22.49
N GLU A 235 11.21 -12.49 21.68
CA GLU A 235 12.14 -12.30 20.56
C GLU A 235 11.47 -11.72 19.32
N ASP A 236 10.14 -11.73 19.24
CA ASP A 236 9.39 -11.13 18.13
C ASP A 236 9.40 -9.60 18.21
N VAL A 237 9.07 -8.95 17.12
CA VAL A 237 9.01 -7.49 17.01
C VAL A 237 7.63 -7.07 16.54
N VAL A 238 7.07 -6.03 17.17
CA VAL A 238 5.86 -5.36 16.73
C VAL A 238 6.20 -3.96 16.22
N VAL A 239 5.77 -3.64 15.01
CA VAL A 239 5.85 -2.30 14.41
C VAL A 239 4.45 -1.70 14.35
N LEU A 240 4.17 -0.70 15.16
CA LEU A 240 2.91 0.03 15.19
C LEU A 240 2.95 1.17 14.18
N ILE A 241 2.03 1.18 13.22
CA ILE A 241 1.93 2.25 12.22
C ILE A 241 0.89 3.27 12.67
N GLU A 242 1.36 4.47 13.04
CA GLU A 242 0.53 5.57 13.56
C GLU A 242 -0.46 5.05 14.63
N PRO A 243 0.03 4.53 15.78
CA PRO A 243 -0.81 3.88 16.78
C PRO A 243 -1.95 4.79 17.27
N PHE A 244 -3.05 4.18 17.68
CA PHE A 244 -4.13 4.93 18.31
C PHE A 244 -3.65 5.46 19.66
N GLU A 245 -3.65 6.78 19.82
CA GLU A 245 -3.08 7.46 20.99
C GLU A 245 -3.79 7.05 22.29
N GLN A 246 -5.12 6.89 22.23
CA GLN A 246 -5.94 6.46 23.37
C GLN A 246 -5.66 5.02 23.83
N ASP A 247 -5.07 4.18 22.96
CA ASP A 247 -4.79 2.77 23.24
C ASP A 247 -3.31 2.51 23.58
N ALA A 248 -2.49 3.56 23.62
CA ALA A 248 -1.04 3.45 23.77
C ALA A 248 -0.62 2.73 25.07
N GLU A 249 -1.26 3.05 26.20
CA GLU A 249 -1.01 2.37 27.49
C GLU A 249 -1.47 0.91 27.46
N PHE A 250 -2.54 0.62 26.73
CA PHE A 250 -3.02 -0.75 26.57
C PHE A 250 -2.05 -1.59 25.74
N TYR A 251 -1.51 -1.05 24.65
CA TYR A 251 -0.44 -1.70 23.89
C TYR A 251 0.79 -1.94 24.75
N LYS A 252 1.25 -0.93 25.51
CA LYS A 252 2.42 -1.06 26.37
C LYS A 252 2.21 -2.17 27.40
N LYS A 253 1.09 -2.15 28.12
CA LYS A 253 0.77 -3.11 29.18
C LYS A 253 0.75 -4.56 28.64
N ASN A 254 0.16 -4.80 27.48
CA ASN A 254 0.00 -6.17 26.99
C ASN A 254 1.22 -6.65 26.20
N LEU A 255 1.80 -5.82 25.35
CA LEU A 255 2.89 -6.23 24.48
C LEU A 255 4.27 -6.12 25.14
N VAL A 256 4.54 -4.98 25.80
CA VAL A 256 5.85 -4.74 26.42
C VAL A 256 5.92 -5.38 27.81
N ASP A 257 4.99 -5.02 28.69
CA ASP A 257 5.03 -5.47 30.09
C ASP A 257 4.52 -6.92 30.24
N GLY A 258 3.56 -7.33 29.41
CA GLY A 258 2.95 -8.67 29.45
C GLY A 258 3.76 -9.73 28.72
N VAL A 259 4.09 -9.53 27.43
CA VAL A 259 4.83 -10.51 26.62
C VAL A 259 6.34 -10.27 26.66
N GLY A 260 6.79 -9.03 26.86
CA GLY A 260 8.22 -8.67 26.82
C GLY A 260 8.73 -8.34 25.41
N LEU A 261 7.82 -7.95 24.49
CA LEU A 261 8.16 -7.67 23.10
C LEU A 261 8.97 -6.38 22.92
N THR A 262 9.80 -6.38 21.89
CA THR A 262 10.27 -5.11 21.32
C THR A 262 9.16 -4.51 20.47
N VAL A 263 8.66 -3.34 20.91
CA VAL A 263 7.62 -2.58 20.20
C VAL A 263 8.22 -1.26 19.73
N LEU A 264 8.07 -0.96 18.45
CA LEU A 264 8.43 0.33 17.88
C LEU A 264 7.25 0.93 17.13
N ALA A 265 7.27 2.24 16.93
CA ALA A 265 6.25 2.94 16.17
C ALA A 265 6.86 3.67 14.96
N ILE A 266 6.12 3.72 13.86
CA ILE A 266 6.33 4.69 12.78
C ILE A 266 5.21 5.70 12.90
N SER A 267 5.53 6.96 13.28
CA SER A 267 4.51 7.94 13.62
C SER A 267 4.94 9.37 13.32
N SER A 268 3.96 10.19 12.95
CA SER A 268 4.13 11.63 12.80
C SER A 268 4.10 12.39 14.15
N LYS A 269 3.79 11.68 15.24
CA LYS A 269 3.73 12.19 16.61
C LYS A 269 4.60 11.36 17.53
N PRO A 270 5.09 11.92 18.66
CA PRO A 270 5.71 11.14 19.72
C PRO A 270 4.77 10.03 20.22
N THR A 271 5.32 8.87 20.56
CA THR A 271 4.57 7.75 21.14
C THR A 271 5.23 7.27 22.44
N LEU A 272 4.62 6.30 23.12
CA LEU A 272 5.21 5.64 24.30
C LEU A 272 6.32 4.63 23.94
N PHE A 273 6.56 4.41 22.65
CA PHE A 273 7.49 3.41 22.13
C PHE A 273 8.69 4.08 21.45
N GLU A 274 9.73 3.32 21.21
CA GLU A 274 10.78 3.75 20.28
C GLU A 274 10.13 4.16 18.96
N THR A 275 10.33 5.42 18.53
CA THR A 275 9.55 6.00 17.43
C THR A 275 10.44 6.42 16.28
N ILE A 276 10.21 5.83 15.12
CA ILE A 276 10.68 6.33 13.83
C ILE A 276 9.78 7.52 13.47
N SER A 277 10.30 8.73 13.70
CA SER A 277 9.57 9.95 13.42
C SER A 277 9.49 10.24 11.93
N ILE A 278 8.29 10.52 11.44
CA ILE A 278 8.03 10.90 10.05
C ILE A 278 7.41 12.30 9.97
N PRO A 279 7.57 13.01 8.86
CA PRO A 279 6.92 14.29 8.67
C PRO A 279 5.40 14.13 8.58
N SER A 280 4.66 15.19 8.94
CA SER A 280 3.21 15.26 8.75
C SER A 280 2.89 16.24 7.62
N LEU A 281 2.20 15.74 6.60
CA LEU A 281 1.70 16.53 5.49
C LEU A 281 0.34 15.96 5.07
N PRO A 282 -0.76 16.70 5.23
CA PRO A 282 -2.09 16.22 4.88
C PRO A 282 -2.13 15.62 3.47
N ARG A 283 -2.80 14.48 3.31
CA ARG A 283 -2.91 13.65 2.10
C ARG A 283 -1.66 12.83 1.75
N TYR A 284 -0.52 13.04 2.45
CA TYR A 284 0.72 12.31 2.17
C TYR A 284 1.24 11.49 3.37
N ASN A 285 0.57 11.55 4.53
CA ASN A 285 1.01 10.87 5.74
C ASN A 285 1.18 9.35 5.51
N GLU A 286 0.20 8.71 4.86
CA GLU A 286 0.26 7.27 4.60
C GLU A 286 1.41 6.89 3.65
N TYR A 287 1.79 7.78 2.74
CA TYR A 287 2.98 7.58 1.90
C TYR A 287 4.25 7.63 2.76
N PHE A 288 4.39 8.59 3.66
CA PHE A 288 5.56 8.68 4.54
C PHE A 288 5.66 7.49 5.49
N GLN A 289 4.54 7.02 6.04
CA GLN A 289 4.47 5.79 6.83
C GLN A 289 4.98 4.59 6.02
N LEU A 290 4.50 4.43 4.80
CA LEU A 290 4.90 3.36 3.91
C LEU A 290 6.39 3.43 3.56
N LEU A 291 6.90 4.62 3.21
CA LEU A 291 8.30 4.83 2.83
C LEU A 291 9.26 4.60 4.01
N ALA A 292 8.90 5.05 5.22
CA ALA A 292 9.68 4.78 6.42
C ALA A 292 9.74 3.27 6.73
N GLY A 293 8.60 2.59 6.60
CA GLY A 293 8.54 1.14 6.75
C GLY A 293 9.37 0.40 5.70
N TRP A 294 9.31 0.80 4.43
CA TRP A 294 10.15 0.20 3.38
C TRP A 294 11.63 0.41 3.65
N ASN A 295 12.02 1.62 4.07
CA ASN A 295 13.41 1.92 4.41
C ASN A 295 13.89 1.04 5.59
N LEU A 296 13.06 0.89 6.63
CA LEU A 296 13.34 -0.01 7.76
C LEU A 296 13.57 -1.45 7.29
N LEU A 297 12.67 -1.96 6.42
CA LEU A 297 12.77 -3.32 5.90
C LEU A 297 13.99 -3.52 4.99
N VAL A 298 14.37 -2.52 4.20
CA VAL A 298 15.59 -2.57 3.38
C VAL A 298 16.84 -2.65 4.25
N GLN A 299 16.97 -1.77 5.26
CA GLN A 299 18.11 -1.81 6.18
C GLN A 299 18.16 -3.14 6.94
N THR A 300 16.99 -3.66 7.37
CA THR A 300 16.89 -4.98 8.00
C THR A 300 17.31 -6.10 7.03
N GLY A 301 16.84 -6.08 5.79
CA GLY A 301 17.21 -7.09 4.78
C GLY A 301 18.70 -7.11 4.47
N VAL A 302 19.33 -5.94 4.39
CA VAL A 302 20.78 -5.80 4.25
C VAL A 302 21.51 -6.36 5.48
N ALA A 303 21.05 -6.06 6.69
CA ALA A 303 21.63 -6.60 7.92
C ALA A 303 21.49 -8.13 8.01
N CYS A 304 20.46 -8.71 7.42
CA CYS A 304 20.29 -10.16 7.27
C CYS A 304 21.23 -10.79 6.21
N GLY A 305 22.08 -10.00 5.53
CA GLY A 305 22.94 -10.47 4.44
C GLY A 305 22.17 -10.92 3.18
N ILE A 306 20.99 -10.36 2.95
CA ILE A 306 20.11 -10.75 1.83
C ILE A 306 20.38 -9.84 0.64
N ASP A 307 20.57 -10.42 -0.54
CA ASP A 307 20.41 -9.70 -1.80
C ASP A 307 18.91 -9.46 -2.03
N ILE A 308 18.47 -8.23 -1.70
CA ILE A 308 17.06 -7.84 -1.72
C ILE A 308 16.48 -7.73 -3.13
N ASP A 309 17.33 -7.57 -4.14
CA ASP A 309 16.92 -7.47 -5.54
C ASP A 309 16.73 -8.83 -6.21
N LYS A 310 17.32 -9.90 -5.65
CA LYS A 310 17.27 -11.25 -6.20
C LYS A 310 16.41 -12.19 -5.36
N PRO A 311 15.20 -12.53 -5.80
CA PRO A 311 14.34 -13.47 -5.09
C PRO A 311 14.93 -14.89 -5.14
N LYS A 312 14.71 -15.67 -4.07
CA LYS A 312 15.07 -17.10 -4.07
C LYS A 312 13.97 -18.01 -4.62
N ARG A 313 12.70 -17.65 -4.41
CA ARG A 313 11.54 -18.50 -4.72
C ARG A 313 10.48 -17.77 -5.54
N ALA A 314 10.19 -16.50 -5.19
CA ALA A 314 9.21 -15.71 -5.90
C ALA A 314 9.70 -15.32 -7.30
N ARG A 315 8.77 -15.10 -8.23
CA ARG A 315 9.04 -14.54 -9.56
C ARG A 315 8.28 -13.21 -9.70
N LYS A 316 8.86 -12.24 -10.39
CA LYS A 316 8.24 -10.91 -10.61
C LYS A 316 6.86 -11.01 -11.27
N VAL A 317 6.72 -11.94 -12.19
CA VAL A 317 5.44 -12.29 -12.83
C VAL A 317 5.31 -13.80 -12.74
N GLY A 318 4.86 -14.29 -11.58
CA GLY A 318 4.73 -15.72 -11.31
C GLY A 318 3.54 -16.35 -12.03
N ASN A 319 2.50 -15.55 -12.29
CA ASN A 319 1.25 -15.97 -12.91
C ASN A 319 0.90 -15.02 -14.06
N ALA A 320 1.64 -15.13 -15.18
CA ALA A 320 1.38 -14.37 -16.41
C ALA A 320 0.36 -15.08 -17.30
N PHE A 321 -0.40 -14.27 -18.04
CA PHE A 321 -1.33 -14.75 -19.06
C PHE A 321 -0.60 -15.19 -20.33
#